data_3b68993e5697591a6bdd5b0481572079
#
_entry.id   3b68993e5697591a6bdd5b0481572079
#
_cell.length_a   1.000
_cell.length_b   1.000
_cell.length_c   1.000
_cell.angle_alpha   90.00
_cell.angle_beta   90.00
_cell.angle_gamma   90.00
#
_symmetry.space_group_name_H-M   'P 1'
#
loop_
_entity.id
_entity.type
_entity.pdbx_description
1 polymer ?
#
loop_
_entity_poly.entity_id
_entity_poly.type
_entity_poly.pdbx_seq_one_letter_code
_entity_poly.pdbx_strand_id
1 'polypeptide(L)'
;MADLEPDSKLGPDSKPGNDRDARAAARLLAVQALYQMDIAKTPLENIIKEFVSHRLDVSMDGVDMPEGDAAYFEKILRGVVENQTPIDRQIDDCLSENWHLARLDSTLRAILRCGVFELTYGGDAPTGVLVSQYTDIAHAFFDGPEGGMANALLDRVGQGAAPDTNLFGTQTPE
;
A
#
# COMPACT_ATOMS: atom_id res chain seq x y z
N MET A 1 26.47 31.20 41.93
CA MET A 1 25.91 31.37 40.58
C MET A 1 25.95 30.04 39.90
N ALA A 2 24.82 29.38 39.82
CA ALA A 2 24.71 28.10 39.16
C ALA A 2 24.26 28.35 37.72
N ASP A 3 25.14 28.10 36.77
CA ASP A 3 24.82 28.08 35.36
C ASP A 3 24.01 26.81 35.08
N LEU A 4 22.72 27.00 34.91
CA LEU A 4 21.82 25.94 34.40
C LEU A 4 21.93 25.96 32.89
N GLU A 5 22.74 25.08 32.38
CA GLU A 5 22.67 24.67 30.97
C GLU A 5 21.35 23.96 30.71
N PRO A 6 20.54 24.38 29.73
CA PRO A 6 19.38 23.60 29.33
C PRO A 6 19.85 22.40 28.50
N ASP A 7 19.69 21.25 29.09
CA ASP A 7 19.88 19.94 28.46
C ASP A 7 18.90 19.80 27.29
N SER A 8 19.30 20.22 26.11
CA SER A 8 18.57 19.91 24.88
C SER A 8 18.86 18.47 24.50
N LYS A 9 18.10 17.57 25.08
CA LYS A 9 18.00 16.22 24.56
C LYS A 9 17.29 16.27 23.22
N LEU A 10 18.06 16.47 22.17
CA LEU A 10 17.67 16.05 20.83
C LEU A 10 17.49 14.54 20.88
N GLY A 11 16.27 14.09 20.60
CA GLY A 11 15.96 12.68 20.47
C GLY A 11 16.79 12.01 19.38
N PRO A 12 16.84 10.67 19.39
CA PRO A 12 17.72 9.90 18.53
C PRO A 12 17.49 10.23 17.06
N ASP A 13 18.60 10.51 16.37
CA ASP A 13 18.67 10.74 14.95
C ASP A 13 17.98 9.60 14.18
N SER A 14 16.74 9.83 13.76
CA SER A 14 16.08 9.01 12.77
C SER A 14 16.82 9.21 11.45
N LYS A 15 17.67 8.27 11.10
CA LYS A 15 18.36 8.32 9.80
C LYS A 15 17.30 8.25 8.70
N PRO A 16 17.32 9.15 7.71
CA PRO A 16 16.30 9.19 6.63
C PRO A 16 16.15 7.88 5.84
N GLY A 17 17.17 7.04 5.84
CA GLY A 17 17.13 5.71 5.21
C GLY A 17 16.26 4.70 5.95
N ASN A 18 16.21 4.80 7.27
CA ASN A 18 15.47 3.85 8.11
C ASN A 18 13.95 3.98 7.96
N ASP A 19 13.44 5.20 7.81
CA ASP A 19 12.01 5.43 7.65
C ASP A 19 11.47 4.92 6.31
N ARG A 20 12.24 5.00 5.24
CA ARG A 20 11.86 4.47 3.92
C ARG A 20 11.78 2.97 3.93
N ASP A 21 12.75 2.29 4.52
CA ASP A 21 12.79 0.83 4.64
C ASP A 21 11.65 0.34 5.55
N ALA A 22 11.38 1.08 6.62
CA ALA A 22 10.27 0.84 7.51
C ALA A 22 8.91 0.90 6.79
N ARG A 23 8.71 1.91 5.96
CA ARG A 23 7.49 2.08 5.16
C ARG A 23 7.35 1.00 4.09
N ALA A 24 8.45 0.64 3.42
CA ALA A 24 8.46 -0.45 2.44
C ALA A 24 8.06 -1.79 3.09
N ALA A 25 8.58 -2.08 4.26
CA ALA A 25 8.22 -3.26 5.02
C ALA A 25 6.74 -3.25 5.45
N ALA A 26 6.23 -2.12 5.93
CA ALA A 26 4.82 -1.97 6.29
C ALA A 26 3.89 -2.21 5.10
N ARG A 27 4.25 -1.74 3.91
CA ARG A 27 3.49 -1.98 2.67
C ARG A 27 3.44 -3.46 2.31
N LEU A 28 4.59 -4.13 2.35
CA LEU A 28 4.66 -5.56 2.08
C LEU A 28 3.80 -6.36 3.06
N LEU A 29 3.88 -6.04 4.34
CA LEU A 29 3.08 -6.70 5.38
C LEU A 29 1.58 -6.44 5.20
N ALA A 30 1.19 -5.23 4.80
CA ALA A 30 -0.21 -4.92 4.51
C ALA A 30 -0.74 -5.75 3.33
N VAL A 31 0.04 -5.93 2.28
CA VAL A 31 -0.30 -6.81 1.16
C VAL A 31 -0.49 -8.25 1.63
N GLN A 32 0.42 -8.77 2.43
CA GLN A 32 0.33 -10.13 2.98
C GLN A 32 -0.88 -10.31 3.91
N ALA A 33 -1.18 -9.30 4.73
CA ALA A 33 -2.34 -9.32 5.63
C ALA A 33 -3.65 -9.32 4.85
N LEU A 34 -3.79 -8.49 3.82
CA LEU A 34 -4.98 -8.49 2.95
C LEU A 34 -5.16 -9.82 2.22
N TYR A 35 -4.07 -10.40 1.72
CA TYR A 35 -4.11 -11.72 1.13
C TYR A 35 -4.65 -12.76 2.13
N GLN A 36 -4.13 -12.77 3.35
CA GLN A 36 -4.58 -13.71 4.39
C GLN A 36 -6.05 -13.49 4.74
N MET A 37 -6.50 -12.25 4.84
CA MET A 37 -7.91 -11.93 5.08
C MET A 37 -8.81 -12.47 3.97
N ASP A 38 -8.38 -12.35 2.73
CA ASP A 38 -9.16 -12.77 1.56
C ASP A 38 -9.27 -14.30 1.49
N ILE A 39 -8.19 -15.01 1.76
CA ILE A 39 -8.13 -16.48 1.69
C ILE A 39 -8.71 -17.15 2.94
N ALA A 40 -8.32 -16.70 4.12
CA ALA A 40 -8.69 -17.32 5.39
C ALA A 40 -9.95 -16.72 6.04
N LYS A 41 -10.49 -15.63 5.46
CA LYS A 41 -11.64 -14.90 6.01
C LYS A 41 -11.40 -14.42 7.46
N THR A 42 -10.16 -14.10 7.78
CA THR A 42 -9.78 -13.61 9.10
C THR A 42 -10.33 -12.20 9.34
N PRO A 43 -11.00 -11.93 10.48
CA PRO A 43 -11.45 -10.58 10.82
C PRO A 43 -10.29 -9.58 10.94
N LEU A 44 -10.54 -8.32 10.55
CA LEU A 44 -9.54 -7.26 10.55
C LEU A 44 -8.80 -7.11 11.88
N GLU A 45 -9.52 -7.07 12.99
CA GLU A 45 -8.90 -6.90 14.31
C GLU A 45 -7.99 -8.07 14.68
N ASN A 46 -8.33 -9.27 14.28
CA ASN A 46 -7.52 -10.46 14.53
C ASN A 46 -6.23 -10.43 13.71
N ILE A 47 -6.33 -10.04 12.43
CA ILE A 47 -5.16 -9.96 11.57
C ILE A 47 -4.19 -8.87 12.02
N ILE A 48 -4.71 -7.73 12.47
CA ILE A 48 -3.87 -6.65 13.01
C ILE A 48 -3.12 -7.13 14.24
N LYS A 49 -3.80 -7.76 15.19
CA LYS A 49 -3.18 -8.32 16.38
C LYS A 49 -2.09 -9.34 16.05
N GLU A 50 -2.39 -10.25 15.13
CA GLU A 50 -1.44 -11.28 14.70
C GLU A 50 -0.18 -10.67 14.11
N PHE A 51 -0.32 -9.75 13.17
CA PHE A 51 0.82 -9.15 12.47
C PHE A 51 1.63 -8.24 13.38
N VAL A 52 0.99 -7.45 14.23
CA VAL A 52 1.69 -6.57 15.19
C VAL A 52 2.43 -7.39 16.24
N SER A 53 1.83 -8.45 16.76
CA SER A 53 2.44 -9.27 17.82
C SER A 53 3.53 -10.20 17.32
N HIS A 54 3.40 -10.76 16.12
CA HIS A 54 4.24 -11.86 15.65
C HIS A 54 5.16 -11.51 14.48
N ARG A 55 4.85 -10.50 13.69
CA ARG A 55 5.63 -10.20 12.47
C ARG A 55 6.32 -8.84 12.49
N LEU A 56 5.82 -7.90 13.26
CA LEU A 56 6.48 -6.61 13.44
C LEU A 56 7.50 -6.63 14.57
N ASP A 57 7.32 -7.51 15.56
CA ASP A 57 8.22 -7.73 16.70
C ASP A 57 9.34 -8.75 16.39
N VAL A 58 9.14 -9.62 15.42
CA VAL A 58 10.16 -10.59 15.03
C VAL A 58 10.94 -9.99 13.86
N SER A 59 12.20 -9.69 14.11
CA SER A 59 13.15 -9.38 13.05
C SER A 59 13.11 -10.48 11.99
N MET A 60 12.55 -10.18 10.84
CA MET A 60 12.71 -11.04 9.67
C MET A 60 14.18 -10.97 9.27
N ASP A 61 14.91 -12.07 9.45
CA ASP A 61 16.32 -12.21 9.12
C ASP A 61 17.29 -11.20 9.78
N GLY A 62 17.03 -10.82 11.05
CA GLY A 62 17.96 -9.97 11.80
C GLY A 62 17.86 -8.48 11.50
N VAL A 63 16.82 -8.05 10.82
CA VAL A 63 16.51 -6.63 10.63
C VAL A 63 15.46 -6.23 11.65
N ASP A 64 15.86 -5.40 12.61
CA ASP A 64 14.93 -4.81 13.57
C ASP A 64 13.96 -3.89 12.85
N MET A 65 12.66 -4.17 12.95
CA MET A 65 11.62 -3.32 12.40
C MET A 65 11.38 -2.12 13.33
N PRO A 66 11.49 -0.87 12.85
CA PRO A 66 11.24 0.30 13.69
C PRO A 66 9.78 0.40 14.14
N GLU A 67 9.56 0.92 15.35
CA GLU A 67 8.23 1.09 15.95
C GLU A 67 7.20 1.84 15.09
N GLY A 68 7.64 2.71 14.18
CA GLY A 68 6.75 3.46 13.29
C GLY A 68 6.01 2.62 12.24
N ASP A 69 6.44 1.41 12.00
CA ASP A 69 5.89 0.54 10.96
C ASP A 69 4.53 -0.03 11.31
N ALA A 70 4.30 -0.35 12.57
CA ALA A 70 3.04 -0.91 13.03
C ALA A 70 1.87 0.05 12.77
N ALA A 71 2.06 1.33 13.05
CA ALA A 71 1.04 2.36 12.83
C ALA A 71 0.74 2.55 11.32
N TYR A 72 1.76 2.53 10.49
CA TYR A 72 1.61 2.68 9.04
C TYR A 72 0.96 1.44 8.41
N PHE A 73 1.38 0.26 8.81
CA PHE A 73 0.75 -1.01 8.44
C PHE A 73 -0.75 -1.00 8.75
N GLU A 74 -1.10 -0.63 9.98
CA GLU A 74 -2.50 -0.56 10.44
C GLU A 74 -3.30 0.48 9.65
N LYS A 75 -2.71 1.64 9.36
CA LYS A 75 -3.32 2.69 8.55
C LYS A 75 -3.70 2.19 7.15
N ILE A 76 -2.79 1.50 6.47
CA ILE A 76 -3.06 0.94 5.14
C ILE A 76 -4.17 -0.09 5.23
N LEU A 77 -4.05 -1.04 6.15
CA LEU A 77 -4.98 -2.16 6.24
C LEU A 77 -6.41 -1.70 6.57
N ARG A 78 -6.56 -0.84 7.57
CA ARG A 78 -7.87 -0.25 7.93
C ARG A 78 -8.42 0.60 6.79
N GLY A 79 -7.58 1.41 6.17
CA GLY A 79 -7.99 2.27 5.08
C GLY A 79 -8.49 1.50 3.87
N VAL A 80 -7.85 0.41 3.51
CA VAL A 80 -8.32 -0.48 2.43
C VAL A 80 -9.67 -1.09 2.78
N VAL A 81 -9.84 -1.63 3.98
CA VAL A 81 -11.09 -2.27 4.40
C VAL A 81 -12.25 -1.26 4.43
N GLU A 82 -12.01 -0.09 4.98
CA GLU A 82 -13.03 0.98 5.08
C GLU A 82 -13.43 1.54 3.72
N ASN A 83 -12.53 1.55 2.74
CA ASN A 83 -12.74 2.12 1.42
C ASN A 83 -12.72 1.07 0.30
N GLN A 84 -12.95 -0.19 0.63
CA GLN A 84 -12.80 -1.27 -0.34
C GLN A 84 -13.70 -1.11 -1.57
N THR A 85 -14.95 -0.73 -1.40
CA THR A 85 -15.90 -0.56 -2.53
C THR A 85 -15.45 0.50 -3.53
N PRO A 86 -15.13 1.75 -3.12
CA PRO A 86 -14.59 2.72 -4.07
C PRO A 86 -13.21 2.36 -4.63
N ILE A 87 -12.34 1.71 -3.85
CA ILE A 87 -11.05 1.23 -4.33
C ILE A 87 -11.25 0.18 -5.42
N ASP A 88 -12.07 -0.82 -5.18
CA ASP A 88 -12.34 -1.88 -6.17
C ASP A 88 -12.94 -1.32 -7.45
N ARG A 89 -13.79 -0.31 -7.35
CA ARG A 89 -14.36 0.39 -8.51
C ARG A 89 -13.29 1.11 -9.32
N GLN A 90 -12.37 1.83 -8.66
CA GLN A 90 -11.24 2.46 -9.34
C GLN A 90 -10.35 1.46 -10.07
N ILE A 91 -10.10 0.31 -9.44
CA ILE A 91 -9.31 -0.75 -10.07
C ILE A 91 -10.02 -1.29 -11.31
N ASP A 92 -11.30 -1.64 -11.19
CA ASP A 92 -12.09 -2.15 -12.32
C ASP A 92 -12.15 -1.15 -13.50
N ASP A 93 -12.32 0.14 -13.20
CA ASP A 93 -12.37 1.19 -14.21
C ASP A 93 -11.04 1.36 -14.96
N CYS A 94 -9.93 0.99 -14.33
CA CYS A 94 -8.60 1.06 -14.93
C CYS A 94 -8.14 -0.24 -15.60
N LEU A 95 -8.80 -1.36 -15.30
CA LEU A 95 -8.46 -2.64 -15.93
C LEU A 95 -8.89 -2.66 -17.40
N SER A 96 -8.04 -3.25 -18.24
CA SER A 96 -8.41 -3.52 -19.63
C SER A 96 -9.47 -4.63 -19.72
N GLU A 97 -10.14 -4.74 -20.86
CA GLU A 97 -11.24 -5.70 -21.09
C GLU A 97 -10.89 -7.17 -20.77
N ASN A 98 -9.61 -7.51 -20.81
CA ASN A 98 -9.12 -8.87 -20.56
C ASN A 98 -8.84 -9.15 -19.07
N TRP A 99 -8.91 -8.13 -18.23
CA TRP A 99 -8.63 -8.22 -16.80
C TRP A 99 -9.86 -7.83 -15.99
N HIS A 100 -10.27 -8.69 -15.08
CA HIS A 100 -11.36 -8.41 -14.14
C HIS A 100 -10.89 -8.59 -12.71
N LEU A 101 -11.21 -7.65 -11.83
CA LEU A 101 -10.81 -7.67 -10.42
C LEU A 101 -11.11 -9.02 -9.74
N ALA A 102 -12.31 -9.56 -9.96
CA ALA A 102 -12.73 -10.83 -9.37
C ALA A 102 -11.90 -12.04 -9.83
N ARG A 103 -11.21 -11.93 -10.96
CA ARG A 103 -10.38 -12.99 -11.54
C ARG A 103 -8.89 -12.78 -11.35
N LEU A 104 -8.50 -11.67 -10.78
CA LEU A 104 -7.09 -11.42 -10.46
C LEU A 104 -6.62 -12.40 -9.39
N ASP A 105 -5.34 -12.76 -9.46
CA ASP A 105 -4.68 -13.45 -8.35
C ASP A 105 -4.88 -12.65 -7.05
N SER A 106 -5.10 -13.33 -5.94
CA SER A 106 -5.40 -12.70 -4.66
C SER A 106 -4.26 -11.81 -4.15
N THR A 107 -3.00 -12.17 -4.44
CA THR A 107 -1.85 -11.33 -4.11
C THR A 107 -1.83 -10.06 -4.94
N LEU A 108 -2.06 -10.17 -6.25
CA LEU A 108 -2.12 -9.01 -7.14
C LEU A 108 -3.25 -8.06 -6.75
N ARG A 109 -4.41 -8.60 -6.44
CA ARG A 109 -5.55 -7.81 -5.94
C ARG A 109 -5.22 -7.07 -4.65
N ALA A 110 -4.52 -7.71 -3.71
CA ALA A 110 -4.07 -7.08 -2.49
C ALA A 110 -3.07 -5.94 -2.75
N ILE A 111 -2.12 -6.16 -3.66
CA ILE A 111 -1.14 -5.12 -4.09
C ILE A 111 -1.86 -3.90 -4.66
N LEU A 112 -2.79 -4.11 -5.57
CA LEU A 112 -3.54 -3.03 -6.20
C LEU A 112 -4.41 -2.26 -5.20
N ARG A 113 -5.08 -2.96 -4.29
CA ARG A 113 -5.89 -2.33 -3.24
C ARG A 113 -5.07 -1.44 -2.33
N CYS A 114 -3.91 -1.91 -1.86
CA CYS A 114 -3.01 -1.11 -1.04
C CYS A 114 -2.46 0.10 -1.81
N GLY A 115 -2.02 -0.10 -3.03
CA GLY A 115 -1.47 0.98 -3.85
C GLY A 115 -2.50 2.05 -4.17
N VAL A 116 -3.69 1.68 -4.57
CA VAL A 116 -4.79 2.61 -4.84
C VAL A 116 -5.20 3.36 -3.57
N PHE A 117 -5.23 2.69 -2.42
CA PHE A 117 -5.50 3.35 -1.15
C PHE A 117 -4.50 4.48 -0.87
N GLU A 118 -3.22 4.21 -0.92
CA GLU A 118 -2.21 5.23 -0.64
C GLU A 118 -2.23 6.37 -1.67
N LEU A 119 -2.43 6.05 -2.95
CA LEU A 119 -2.48 7.05 -4.02
C LEU A 119 -3.71 7.97 -3.93
N THR A 120 -4.82 7.45 -3.43
CA THR A 120 -6.11 8.16 -3.40
C THR A 120 -6.37 8.84 -2.05
N TYR A 121 -6.07 8.18 -0.96
CA TYR A 121 -6.46 8.60 0.39
C TYR A 121 -5.31 9.15 1.25
N GLY A 122 -4.11 9.21 0.71
CA GLY A 122 -2.99 9.85 1.37
C GLY A 122 -1.90 8.91 1.86
N GLY A 123 -0.99 8.57 0.96
CA GLY A 123 0.30 8.00 1.32
C GLY A 123 1.28 9.07 1.78
N ASP A 124 2.33 8.66 2.49
CA ASP A 124 3.38 9.54 3.02
C ASP A 124 4.51 9.80 2.02
N ALA A 125 4.34 9.42 0.78
CA ALA A 125 5.37 9.53 -0.25
C ALA A 125 4.80 10.15 -1.53
N PRO A 126 5.66 10.76 -2.36
CA PRO A 126 5.26 11.22 -3.68
C PRO A 126 4.66 10.09 -4.53
N THR A 127 3.74 10.45 -5.41
CA THR A 127 3.04 9.51 -6.30
C THR A 127 3.98 8.53 -7.01
N GLY A 128 5.06 9.03 -7.61
CA GLY A 128 6.03 8.18 -8.32
C GLY A 128 6.72 7.16 -7.43
N VAL A 129 6.97 7.51 -6.17
CA VAL A 129 7.56 6.58 -5.17
C VAL A 129 6.55 5.50 -4.81
N LEU A 130 5.28 5.86 -4.58
CA LEU A 130 4.23 4.89 -4.27
C LEU A 130 4.01 3.90 -5.40
N VAL A 131 3.91 4.38 -6.63
CA VAL A 131 3.79 3.53 -7.83
C VAL A 131 4.97 2.57 -7.92
N SER A 132 6.19 3.06 -7.75
CA SER A 132 7.40 2.24 -7.78
C SER A 132 7.43 1.19 -6.68
N GLN A 133 7.08 1.55 -5.45
CA GLN A 133 7.06 0.63 -4.31
C GLN A 133 6.11 -0.56 -4.54
N TYR A 134 4.90 -0.31 -4.97
CA TYR A 134 3.93 -1.37 -5.22
C TYR A 134 4.22 -2.17 -6.48
N THR A 135 4.79 -1.55 -7.50
CA THR A 135 5.29 -2.24 -8.70
C THR A 135 6.42 -3.19 -8.36
N ASP A 136 7.35 -2.79 -7.50
CA ASP A 136 8.43 -3.64 -7.03
C ASP A 136 7.92 -4.86 -6.25
N ILE A 137 6.89 -4.69 -5.43
CA ILE A 137 6.23 -5.80 -4.75
C ILE A 137 5.62 -6.76 -5.79
N ALA A 138 4.94 -6.26 -6.81
CA ALA A 138 4.37 -7.10 -7.87
C ALA A 138 5.46 -7.87 -8.61
N HIS A 139 6.58 -7.25 -8.95
CA HIS A 139 7.71 -7.95 -9.59
C HIS A 139 8.39 -8.98 -8.68
N ALA A 140 8.32 -8.82 -7.37
CA ALA A 140 8.85 -9.80 -6.43
C ALA A 140 7.98 -11.08 -6.37
N PHE A 141 6.68 -10.97 -6.62
CA PHE A 141 5.76 -12.11 -6.60
C PHE A 141 5.50 -12.75 -7.96
N PHE A 142 5.63 -12.00 -9.06
CA PHE A 142 5.23 -12.42 -10.39
C PHE A 142 6.35 -12.22 -11.42
N ASP A 143 6.59 -13.24 -12.22
CA ASP A 143 7.55 -13.20 -13.36
C ASP A 143 6.89 -12.81 -14.69
N GLY A 144 5.56 -12.73 -14.73
CA GLY A 144 4.77 -12.49 -15.93
C GLY A 144 4.35 -11.03 -16.10
N PRO A 145 3.23 -10.78 -16.81
CA PRO A 145 2.75 -9.44 -17.15
C PRO A 145 2.17 -8.66 -15.96
N GLU A 146 2.02 -9.29 -14.80
CA GLU A 146 1.33 -8.71 -13.64
C GLU A 146 2.03 -7.44 -13.12
N GLY A 147 3.37 -7.42 -13.08
CA GLY A 147 4.15 -6.25 -12.66
C GLY A 147 3.94 -5.05 -13.57
N GLY A 148 3.96 -5.27 -14.88
CA GLY A 148 3.70 -4.24 -15.87
C GLY A 148 2.27 -3.71 -15.82
N MET A 149 1.30 -4.59 -15.61
CA MET A 149 -0.11 -4.22 -15.43
C MET A 149 -0.31 -3.40 -14.16
N ALA A 150 0.28 -3.82 -13.04
CA ALA A 150 0.22 -3.07 -11.79
C ALA A 150 0.82 -1.67 -11.94
N ASN A 151 1.99 -1.57 -12.58
CA ASN A 151 2.61 -0.27 -12.85
C ASN A 151 1.71 0.66 -13.67
N ALA A 152 1.14 0.16 -14.77
CA ALA A 152 0.27 0.94 -15.63
C ALA A 152 -1.00 1.40 -14.92
N LEU A 153 -1.63 0.53 -14.15
CA LEU A 153 -2.85 0.84 -13.40
C LEU A 153 -2.57 1.87 -12.31
N LEU A 154 -1.55 1.64 -11.49
CA LEU A 154 -1.20 2.53 -10.39
C LEU A 154 -0.74 3.90 -10.88
N ASP A 155 -0.03 3.95 -11.99
CA ASP A 155 0.39 5.21 -12.62
C ASP A 155 -0.84 6.03 -13.08
N ARG A 156 -1.84 5.40 -13.67
CA ARG A 156 -3.10 6.07 -14.03
C ARG A 156 -3.82 6.63 -12.82
N VAL A 157 -3.95 5.86 -11.77
CA VAL A 157 -4.58 6.31 -10.52
C VAL A 157 -3.79 7.47 -9.91
N GLY A 158 -2.47 7.36 -9.91
CA GLY A 158 -1.57 8.37 -9.36
C GLY A 158 -1.56 9.69 -10.11
N GLN A 159 -1.87 9.67 -11.40
CA GLN A 159 -1.99 10.89 -12.21
C GLN A 159 -3.30 11.66 -11.96
N GLY A 160 -4.14 11.18 -11.04
CA GLY A 160 -5.43 11.80 -10.78
C GLY A 160 -6.40 11.68 -11.94
N ALA A 161 -6.17 10.68 -12.82
CA ALA A 161 -7.17 10.31 -13.80
C ALA A 161 -8.38 9.83 -13.02
N ALA A 162 -9.33 10.73 -12.81
CA ALA A 162 -10.68 10.33 -12.56
C ALA A 162 -11.02 9.24 -13.58
N PRO A 163 -11.82 8.21 -13.21
CA PRO A 163 -12.22 7.20 -14.18
C PRO A 163 -12.59 7.94 -15.44
N ASP A 164 -11.93 7.57 -16.53
CA ASP A 164 -12.05 8.30 -17.78
C ASP A 164 -13.48 8.10 -18.30
N THR A 165 -14.39 8.94 -17.84
CA THR A 165 -15.75 9.02 -18.39
C THR A 165 -15.73 9.38 -19.86
N ASN A 166 -14.57 9.73 -20.40
CA ASN A 166 -14.35 10.05 -21.81
C ASN A 166 -13.79 8.88 -22.66
N LEU A 167 -13.49 7.72 -22.05
CA LEU A 167 -13.16 6.54 -22.85
C LEU A 167 -14.36 5.98 -23.63
N PHE A 168 -15.57 6.36 -23.21
CA PHE A 168 -16.78 6.20 -24.02
C PHE A 168 -17.14 7.60 -24.51
N GLY A 169 -16.60 7.97 -25.68
CA GLY A 169 -16.89 9.24 -26.28
C GLY A 169 -18.36 9.56 -26.19
N THR A 170 -18.71 10.61 -25.47
CA THR A 170 -19.97 11.28 -25.67
C THR A 170 -19.90 11.84 -27.09
N GLN A 171 -20.35 11.06 -28.06
CA GLN A 171 -20.81 11.64 -29.28
C GLN A 171 -21.97 12.52 -28.90
N THR A 172 -21.74 13.80 -28.84
CA THR A 172 -22.80 14.79 -28.82
C THR A 172 -23.57 14.58 -30.11
N PRO A 173 -24.84 14.21 -30.11
CA PRO A 173 -25.63 14.25 -31.33
C PRO A 173 -25.83 15.74 -31.68
N GLU A 174 -25.42 16.12 -32.88
CA GLU A 174 -25.89 17.38 -33.49
C GLU A 174 -27.40 17.33 -33.73
#